data_0b32f57de5e7c70407dd02ccb59e096f
#
_entry.id   0b32f57de5e7c70407dd02ccb59e096f
#
_cell.length_a   1.000
_cell.length_b   1.000
_cell.length_c   1.000
_cell.angle_alpha   90.00
_cell.angle_beta   90.00
_cell.angle_gamma   90.00
#
_symmetry.space_group_name_H-M   'P 1'
#
loop_
_entity.id
_entity.type
_entity.pdbx_description
1 polymer ?
#
loop_
_entity_poly.entity_id
_entity_poly.type
_entity_poly.pdbx_seq_one_letter_code
_entity_poly.pdbx_strand_id
1 'polypeptide(L)'
;GGGSFSCTDSAKHFAARQFHLSNGTTSLYATTSTTDLNTFRDSLSALSESSTIDNGSRVLGIHTEGPFLSPKKQGAHQTSLLRDGSINEFQELIKASSNLIKRTTLAPEIHGGKELFAFLLHEGIQVSVGHSNATYEEALDFFQLGAKSVTHMFNAMSEFNHREPGLVGAALDSANVYTEVILDEVHVHPAAFRILLKSRPIDRIVLITDAVSFAGLQDGESPRADGRAIVKKGMSVKIKGSNTLAGSSLDMNTALKNAAKHTNLDLSQLSLIASMNAANLMGVADEFGSLELGKKADIVILNDSLNVTGVFSMGGG
;
A
#
# COMPACT_ATOMS: atom_id res chain seq x y z
N GLY A 1 -14.38 -6.40 8.40
CA GLY A 1 -14.63 -5.21 7.63
C GLY A 1 -15.12 -4.02 8.42
N GLY A 2 -15.30 -2.93 7.71
CA GLY A 2 -15.75 -1.65 8.32
C GLY A 2 -14.63 -0.85 9.01
N GLY A 3 -13.40 -1.37 9.04
CA GLY A 3 -12.26 -0.70 9.65
C GLY A 3 -11.64 0.38 8.75
N SER A 4 -10.91 1.31 9.35
CA SER A 4 -10.18 2.36 8.64
C SER A 4 -9.02 2.85 9.50
N PHE A 5 -7.88 3.15 8.89
CA PHE A 5 -6.74 3.80 9.55
C PHE A 5 -6.72 5.33 9.38
N SER A 6 -7.56 5.88 8.49
CA SER A 6 -7.66 7.33 8.23
C SER A 6 -8.75 7.99 9.09
N CYS A 7 -8.73 7.74 10.39
CA CYS A 7 -9.70 8.30 11.35
C CYS A 7 -9.14 8.28 12.77
N THR A 8 -9.84 8.92 13.71
CA THR A 8 -9.46 8.95 15.13
C THR A 8 -10.11 7.84 15.96
N ASP A 9 -10.95 7.01 15.37
CA ASP A 9 -11.70 5.95 16.05
C ASP A 9 -10.87 4.66 16.14
N SER A 10 -10.33 4.36 17.30
CA SER A 10 -9.53 3.15 17.56
C SER A 10 -10.30 1.85 17.33
N ALA A 11 -11.62 1.83 17.49
CA ALA A 11 -12.43 0.65 17.19
C ALA A 11 -12.37 0.31 15.69
N LYS A 12 -12.30 1.31 14.82
CA LYS A 12 -12.10 1.10 13.37
C LYS A 12 -10.69 0.63 13.04
N HIS A 13 -9.67 1.09 13.76
CA HIS A 13 -8.31 0.58 13.63
C HIS A 13 -8.24 -0.93 13.96
N PHE A 14 -8.86 -1.32 15.09
CA PHE A 14 -8.92 -2.73 15.48
C PHE A 14 -9.73 -3.58 14.50
N ALA A 15 -10.87 -3.09 14.03
CA ALA A 15 -11.68 -3.79 13.03
C ALA A 15 -10.88 -4.03 11.72
N ALA A 16 -10.08 -3.07 11.27
CA ALA A 16 -9.19 -3.23 10.13
C ALA A 16 -8.12 -4.31 10.40
N ARG A 17 -7.42 -4.23 11.54
CA ARG A 17 -6.38 -5.18 11.93
C ARG A 17 -6.92 -6.61 12.07
N GLN A 18 -8.08 -6.79 12.68
CA GLN A 18 -8.75 -8.09 12.82
C GLN A 18 -9.15 -8.67 11.46
N PHE A 19 -9.71 -7.83 10.57
CA PHE A 19 -10.04 -8.25 9.21
C PHE A 19 -8.79 -8.76 8.46
N HIS A 20 -7.69 -8.02 8.51
CA HIS A 20 -6.47 -8.41 7.85
C HIS A 20 -5.85 -9.68 8.45
N LEU A 21 -5.85 -9.82 9.78
CA LEU A 21 -5.34 -11.02 10.47
C LEU A 21 -6.14 -12.26 10.07
N SER A 22 -7.47 -12.18 10.10
CA SER A 22 -8.34 -13.32 9.74
C SER A 22 -8.19 -13.78 8.28
N ASN A 23 -7.61 -12.92 7.42
CA ASN A 23 -7.29 -13.21 6.02
C ASN A 23 -5.79 -13.42 5.78
N GLY A 24 -5.03 -13.77 6.82
CA GLY A 24 -3.63 -14.22 6.71
C GLY A 24 -2.58 -13.10 6.73
N THR A 25 -2.95 -11.83 6.94
CA THR A 25 -1.98 -10.75 7.10
C THR A 25 -1.58 -10.61 8.57
N THR A 26 -0.44 -11.11 8.96
CA THR A 26 0.03 -11.09 10.36
C THR A 26 0.61 -9.75 10.77
N SER A 27 1.26 -9.05 9.82
CA SER A 27 1.87 -7.73 10.03
C SER A 27 1.57 -6.81 8.85
N LEU A 28 1.46 -5.50 9.12
CA LEU A 28 1.16 -4.51 8.10
C LEU A 28 1.76 -3.14 8.42
N TYR A 29 1.87 -2.30 7.42
CA TYR A 29 2.02 -0.85 7.55
C TYR A 29 0.63 -0.23 7.39
N ALA A 30 0.15 0.41 8.45
CA ALA A 30 -1.20 1.00 8.45
C ALA A 30 -1.23 2.24 7.54
N THR A 31 -1.99 2.16 6.45
CA THR A 31 -2.02 3.24 5.45
C THR A 31 -3.09 4.27 5.79
N THR A 32 -2.68 5.54 5.85
CA THR A 32 -3.57 6.70 5.96
C THR A 32 -3.68 7.39 4.61
N SER A 33 -4.88 7.82 4.24
CA SER A 33 -5.17 8.53 3.00
C SER A 33 -5.29 10.04 3.24
N THR A 34 -5.07 10.84 2.20
CA THR A 34 -5.13 12.31 2.24
C THR A 34 -6.46 12.83 2.80
N THR A 35 -6.36 13.70 3.81
CA THR A 35 -7.43 14.54 4.35
C THR A 35 -6.89 15.96 4.55
N ASP A 36 -7.64 16.89 5.15
CA ASP A 36 -7.05 18.14 5.61
C ASP A 36 -5.97 17.88 6.68
N LEU A 37 -4.97 18.76 6.78
CA LEU A 37 -3.79 18.52 7.63
C LEU A 37 -4.10 18.34 9.11
N ASN A 38 -5.14 18.99 9.63
CA ASN A 38 -5.49 18.85 11.04
C ASN A 38 -6.08 17.46 11.31
N THR A 39 -7.10 17.07 10.53
CA THR A 39 -7.67 15.72 10.56
C THR A 39 -6.62 14.65 10.31
N PHE A 40 -5.65 14.92 9.43
CA PHE A 40 -4.58 13.97 9.14
C PHE A 40 -3.67 13.77 10.35
N ARG A 41 -3.23 14.86 11.01
CA ARG A 41 -2.43 14.79 12.25
C ARG A 41 -3.18 14.05 13.38
N ASP A 42 -4.45 14.38 13.58
CA ASP A 42 -5.27 13.73 14.61
C ASP A 42 -5.42 12.22 14.35
N SER A 43 -5.62 11.84 13.08
CA SER A 43 -5.67 10.42 12.68
C SER A 43 -4.35 9.70 12.91
N LEU A 44 -3.22 10.34 12.62
CA LEU A 44 -1.88 9.78 12.86
C LEU A 44 -1.61 9.59 14.36
N SER A 45 -2.00 10.55 15.20
CA SER A 45 -1.86 10.45 16.66
C SER A 45 -2.68 9.27 17.21
N ALA A 46 -3.97 9.21 16.87
CA ALA A 46 -4.84 8.12 17.30
C ALA A 46 -4.38 6.74 16.78
N LEU A 47 -3.87 6.69 15.55
CA LEU A 47 -3.32 5.47 14.98
C LEU A 47 -2.03 5.04 15.71
N SER A 48 -1.15 5.97 16.06
CA SER A 48 0.06 5.66 16.80
C SER A 48 -0.25 5.07 18.18
N GLU A 49 -1.20 5.63 18.89
CA GLU A 49 -1.67 5.13 20.20
C GLU A 49 -2.27 3.73 20.07
N SER A 50 -3.19 3.52 19.13
CA SER A 50 -3.87 2.23 18.95
C SER A 50 -2.93 1.13 18.43
N SER A 51 -1.82 1.50 17.79
CA SER A 51 -0.82 0.56 17.28
C SER A 51 -0.01 -0.14 18.37
N THR A 52 0.03 0.42 19.57
CA THR A 52 0.72 -0.18 20.72
C THR A 52 -0.08 -1.33 21.36
N ILE A 53 -1.37 -1.43 21.06
CA ILE A 53 -2.27 -2.44 21.62
C ILE A 53 -2.22 -3.68 20.75
N ASP A 54 -2.00 -4.84 21.36
CA ASP A 54 -1.99 -6.11 20.66
C ASP A 54 -3.43 -6.59 20.40
N ASN A 55 -3.92 -6.30 19.19
CA ASN A 55 -5.27 -6.67 18.76
C ASN A 55 -5.34 -6.77 17.21
N GLY A 56 -5.18 -7.97 16.68
CA GLY A 56 -5.19 -8.22 15.23
C GLY A 56 -3.81 -8.15 14.60
N SER A 57 -3.72 -7.86 13.31
CA SER A 57 -2.43 -7.73 12.60
C SER A 57 -1.52 -6.73 13.30
N ARG A 58 -0.25 -7.07 13.43
CA ARG A 58 0.77 -6.18 14.01
C ARG A 58 0.99 -4.98 13.11
N VAL A 59 0.99 -3.78 13.69
CA VAL A 59 1.35 -2.55 12.99
C VAL A 59 2.86 -2.34 13.12
N LEU A 60 3.62 -2.51 12.03
CA LEU A 60 5.07 -2.29 12.00
C LEU A 60 5.45 -0.83 11.81
N GLY A 61 4.50 -0.03 11.40
CA GLY A 61 4.64 1.40 11.15
C GLY A 61 3.46 1.94 10.37
N ILE A 62 3.54 3.22 10.05
CA ILE A 62 2.51 3.92 9.28
C ILE A 62 3.04 4.21 7.88
N HIS A 63 2.20 4.00 6.88
CA HIS A 63 2.37 4.47 5.52
C HIS A 63 1.44 5.65 5.29
N THR A 64 1.98 6.79 4.85
CA THR A 64 1.17 7.94 4.43
C THR A 64 1.01 7.94 2.91
N GLU A 65 -0.22 7.80 2.42
CA GLU A 65 -0.53 7.97 1.01
C GLU A 65 -1.03 9.40 0.78
N GLY A 66 -0.11 10.26 0.38
CA GLY A 66 -0.32 11.71 0.28
C GLY A 66 -0.04 12.45 1.60
N PRO A 67 -0.28 13.77 1.62
CA PRO A 67 -0.94 14.60 0.61
C PRO A 67 -0.03 15.08 -0.55
N PHE A 68 1.24 14.73 -0.59
CA PHE A 68 2.25 15.22 -1.53
C PHE A 68 2.22 14.41 -2.85
N LEU A 69 1.10 14.49 -3.54
CA LEU A 69 0.77 13.72 -4.75
C LEU A 69 0.49 14.64 -5.93
N SER A 70 0.65 14.13 -7.15
CA SER A 70 0.40 14.89 -8.37
C SER A 70 -1.09 15.11 -8.62
N PRO A 71 -1.55 16.36 -8.79
CA PRO A 71 -2.93 16.64 -9.18
C PRO A 71 -3.31 15.99 -10.52
N LYS A 72 -2.33 15.73 -11.40
CA LYS A 72 -2.55 15.06 -12.69
C LYS A 72 -2.85 13.56 -12.53
N LYS A 73 -2.46 12.95 -11.41
CA LYS A 73 -2.65 11.53 -11.10
C LYS A 73 -3.27 11.33 -9.72
N GLN A 74 -4.18 12.20 -9.35
CA GLN A 74 -4.85 12.23 -8.05
C GLN A 74 -5.59 10.94 -7.68
N GLY A 75 -6.02 10.12 -8.66
CA GLY A 75 -6.83 8.94 -8.39
C GLY A 75 -8.11 9.29 -7.61
N ALA A 76 -8.31 8.63 -6.47
CA ALA A 76 -9.43 8.90 -5.58
C ALA A 76 -9.20 10.05 -4.58
N HIS A 77 -8.03 10.69 -4.54
CA HIS A 77 -7.79 11.85 -3.67
C HIS A 77 -8.52 13.09 -4.18
N GLN A 78 -8.91 14.00 -3.28
CA GLN A 78 -9.43 15.30 -3.67
C GLN A 78 -8.27 16.23 -4.03
N THR A 79 -8.30 16.83 -5.22
CA THR A 79 -7.25 17.75 -5.69
C THR A 79 -7.02 18.90 -4.72
N SER A 80 -8.09 19.43 -4.10
CA SER A 80 -8.01 20.55 -3.14
C SER A 80 -7.28 20.21 -1.84
N LEU A 81 -7.07 18.92 -1.55
CA LEU A 81 -6.35 18.44 -0.38
C LEU A 81 -4.90 18.05 -0.69
N LEU A 82 -4.52 17.99 -1.98
CA LEU A 82 -3.17 17.73 -2.41
C LEU A 82 -2.28 18.95 -2.16
N ARG A 83 -1.02 18.73 -1.91
CA ARG A 83 -0.06 19.74 -1.48
C ARG A 83 1.27 19.60 -2.21
N ASP A 84 1.93 20.72 -2.39
CA ASP A 84 3.34 20.76 -2.79
C ASP A 84 4.22 20.17 -1.70
N GLY A 85 5.41 19.71 -2.06
CA GLY A 85 6.38 19.14 -1.12
C GLY A 85 6.80 20.16 -0.06
N SER A 86 6.62 19.81 1.22
CA SER A 86 6.93 20.68 2.36
C SER A 86 7.57 19.88 3.48
N ILE A 87 8.84 20.14 3.74
CA ILE A 87 9.59 19.52 4.85
C ILE A 87 8.94 19.86 6.19
N ASN A 88 8.56 21.12 6.38
CA ASN A 88 7.96 21.59 7.65
C ASN A 88 6.63 20.83 7.94
N GLU A 89 5.77 20.71 6.93
CA GLU A 89 4.51 19.97 7.09
C GLU A 89 4.76 18.49 7.38
N PHE A 90 5.71 17.87 6.67
CA PHE A 90 6.01 16.46 6.91
C PHE A 90 6.61 16.23 8.31
N GLN A 91 7.44 17.14 8.82
CA GLN A 91 7.95 17.08 10.20
C GLN A 91 6.82 17.12 11.24
N GLU A 92 5.76 17.88 10.99
CA GLU A 92 4.57 17.85 11.84
C GLU A 92 3.84 16.50 11.81
N LEU A 93 3.77 15.84 10.64
CA LEU A 93 3.22 14.50 10.51
C LEU A 93 4.07 13.44 11.25
N ILE A 94 5.40 13.54 11.15
CA ILE A 94 6.32 12.67 11.90
C ILE A 94 6.07 12.78 13.41
N LYS A 95 5.97 14.02 13.92
CA LYS A 95 5.67 14.27 15.34
C LYS A 95 4.31 13.71 15.75
N ALA A 96 3.27 13.98 14.96
CA ALA A 96 1.91 13.51 15.24
C ALA A 96 1.82 11.97 15.28
N SER A 97 2.62 11.28 14.46
CA SER A 97 2.68 9.83 14.43
C SER A 97 3.58 9.21 15.49
N SER A 98 4.15 9.98 16.41
CA SER A 98 5.17 9.50 17.38
C SER A 98 6.34 8.78 16.69
N ASN A 99 6.79 9.27 15.54
CA ASN A 99 7.83 8.70 14.67
C ASN A 99 7.50 7.30 14.08
N LEU A 100 6.24 6.92 14.03
CA LEU A 100 5.81 5.65 13.43
C LEU A 100 5.65 5.70 11.91
N ILE A 101 5.73 6.85 11.26
CA ILE A 101 5.80 6.90 9.79
C ILE A 101 7.12 6.27 9.35
N LYS A 102 7.01 5.14 8.62
CA LYS A 102 8.15 4.42 8.05
C LYS A 102 8.18 4.45 6.54
N ARG A 103 7.06 4.84 5.94
CA ARG A 103 6.88 4.88 4.51
C ARG A 103 5.93 6.00 4.10
N THR A 104 6.19 6.57 2.92
CA THR A 104 5.26 7.51 2.27
C THR A 104 5.19 7.27 0.77
N THR A 105 4.00 7.47 0.18
CA THR A 105 3.83 7.62 -1.26
C THR A 105 4.01 9.10 -1.61
N LEU A 106 4.90 9.39 -2.54
CA LEU A 106 5.27 10.72 -3.00
C LEU A 106 5.24 10.77 -4.53
N ALA A 107 4.72 11.87 -5.09
CA ALA A 107 4.90 12.25 -6.49
C ALA A 107 6.11 13.20 -6.59
N PRO A 108 7.24 12.71 -7.05
CA PRO A 108 8.49 13.46 -6.94
C PRO A 108 8.58 14.69 -7.86
N GLU A 109 7.78 14.73 -8.91
CA GLU A 109 7.73 15.84 -9.88
C GLU A 109 6.97 17.07 -9.40
N ILE A 110 6.30 17.01 -8.24
CA ILE A 110 5.59 18.18 -7.70
C ILE A 110 6.59 19.24 -7.20
N HIS A 111 6.13 20.49 -7.11
CA HIS A 111 6.96 21.55 -6.53
C HIS A 111 7.42 21.17 -5.11
N GLY A 112 8.72 21.36 -4.79
CA GLY A 112 9.30 20.94 -3.50
C GLY A 112 9.41 19.42 -3.28
N GLY A 113 9.05 18.61 -4.28
CA GLY A 113 9.06 17.15 -4.16
C GLY A 113 10.45 16.56 -4.00
N LYS A 114 11.45 17.10 -4.71
CA LYS A 114 12.87 16.65 -4.62
C LYS A 114 13.47 16.93 -3.25
N GLU A 115 13.24 18.11 -2.72
CA GLU A 115 13.72 18.52 -1.40
C GLU A 115 13.08 17.66 -0.29
N LEU A 116 11.76 17.45 -0.39
CA LEU A 116 11.04 16.56 0.52
C LEU A 116 11.57 15.13 0.43
N PHE A 117 11.80 14.62 -0.78
CA PHE A 117 12.37 13.29 -1.01
C PHE A 117 13.73 13.12 -0.30
N ALA A 118 14.65 14.07 -0.48
CA ALA A 118 15.97 14.02 0.15
C ALA A 118 15.86 14.04 1.69
N PHE A 119 14.97 14.87 2.22
CA PHE A 119 14.70 14.93 3.66
C PHE A 119 14.18 13.58 4.18
N LEU A 120 13.21 12.96 3.49
CA LEU A 120 12.61 11.68 3.89
C LEU A 120 13.64 10.54 3.93
N LEU A 121 14.52 10.48 2.94
CA LEU A 121 15.63 9.51 2.95
C LEU A 121 16.57 9.72 4.13
N HIS A 122 16.88 10.99 4.47
CA HIS A 122 17.72 11.33 5.63
C HIS A 122 17.06 10.89 6.94
N GLU A 123 15.74 11.02 7.07
CA GLU A 123 14.97 10.55 8.23
C GLU A 123 14.77 9.01 8.27
N GLY A 124 15.30 8.28 7.29
CA GLY A 124 15.11 6.84 7.17
C GLY A 124 13.69 6.42 6.79
N ILE A 125 12.90 7.34 6.27
CA ILE A 125 11.53 7.07 5.79
C ILE A 125 11.61 6.62 4.34
N GLN A 126 11.05 5.43 4.07
CA GLN A 126 11.05 4.87 2.74
C GLN A 126 10.06 5.61 1.84
N VAL A 127 10.52 6.01 0.65
CA VAL A 127 9.68 6.64 -0.35
C VAL A 127 9.30 5.63 -1.44
N SER A 128 8.00 5.54 -1.71
CA SER A 128 7.42 4.87 -2.86
C SER A 128 6.91 5.90 -3.85
N VAL A 129 7.29 5.78 -5.12
CA VAL A 129 6.79 6.70 -6.15
C VAL A 129 5.41 6.26 -6.58
N GLY A 130 4.42 7.14 -6.46
CA GLY A 130 3.04 6.84 -6.81
C GLY A 130 2.18 8.10 -6.89
N HIS A 131 0.99 7.98 -7.46
CA HIS A 131 0.15 9.13 -7.78
C HIS A 131 0.93 10.23 -8.51
N SER A 132 1.74 9.80 -9.48
CA SER A 132 2.77 10.58 -10.12
C SER A 132 2.61 10.59 -11.63
N ASN A 133 2.79 11.77 -12.21
CA ASN A 133 2.83 11.97 -13.66
C ASN A 133 4.28 12.15 -14.15
N ALA A 134 5.26 11.67 -13.39
CA ALA A 134 6.66 11.75 -13.75
C ALA A 134 6.92 11.15 -15.14
N THR A 135 7.84 11.75 -15.88
CA THR A 135 8.40 11.15 -17.10
C THR A 135 9.24 9.92 -16.74
N TYR A 136 9.65 9.19 -17.75
CA TYR A 136 10.56 8.05 -17.57
C TYR A 136 11.88 8.49 -16.92
N GLU A 137 12.47 9.57 -17.39
CA GLU A 137 13.74 10.12 -16.90
C GLU A 137 13.63 10.62 -15.46
N GLU A 138 12.58 11.38 -15.15
CA GLU A 138 12.31 11.85 -13.79
C GLU A 138 12.16 10.66 -12.81
N ALA A 139 11.46 9.62 -13.21
CA ALA A 139 11.29 8.42 -12.37
C ALA A 139 12.63 7.69 -12.15
N LEU A 140 13.46 7.54 -13.19
CA LEU A 140 14.78 6.93 -13.07
C LEU A 140 15.68 7.72 -12.10
N ASP A 141 15.66 9.05 -12.17
CA ASP A 141 16.44 9.91 -11.26
C ASP A 141 16.05 9.58 -9.79
N PHE A 142 14.77 9.44 -9.49
CA PHE A 142 14.32 9.11 -8.13
C PHE A 142 14.67 7.70 -7.70
N PHE A 143 14.64 6.73 -8.60
CA PHE A 143 15.12 5.37 -8.31
C PHE A 143 16.62 5.35 -8.03
N GLN A 144 17.42 6.11 -8.77
CA GLN A 144 18.86 6.26 -8.54
C GLN A 144 19.14 6.98 -7.21
N LEU A 145 18.33 7.95 -6.83
CA LEU A 145 18.43 8.67 -5.56
C LEU A 145 17.98 7.84 -4.35
N GLY A 146 17.34 6.66 -4.55
CA GLY A 146 17.03 5.74 -3.46
C GLY A 146 15.55 5.40 -3.26
N ALA A 147 14.64 5.84 -4.13
CA ALA A 147 13.27 5.34 -4.12
C ALA A 147 13.28 3.84 -4.46
N LYS A 148 12.72 3.02 -3.58
CA LYS A 148 12.82 1.55 -3.67
C LYS A 148 11.61 0.89 -4.32
N SER A 149 10.49 1.61 -4.47
CA SER A 149 9.25 1.01 -4.96
C SER A 149 8.36 2.00 -5.71
N VAL A 150 7.41 1.43 -6.46
CA VAL A 150 6.26 2.15 -6.99
C VAL A 150 4.99 1.62 -6.31
N THR A 151 4.11 2.54 -5.91
CA THR A 151 2.85 2.24 -5.24
C THR A 151 1.83 1.75 -6.28
N HIS A 152 1.11 0.66 -6.01
CA HIS A 152 0.01 0.08 -6.81
C HIS A 152 0.22 0.22 -8.34
N MET A 153 1.24 -0.47 -8.84
CA MET A 153 1.67 -0.48 -10.25
C MET A 153 0.50 -0.41 -11.23
N PHE A 154 0.63 0.41 -12.26
CA PHE A 154 -0.34 0.79 -13.29
C PHE A 154 -1.43 1.78 -12.85
N ASN A 155 -1.70 1.93 -11.57
CA ASN A 155 -2.79 2.78 -11.08
C ASN A 155 -2.26 4.17 -10.71
N ALA A 156 -2.97 5.22 -11.15
CA ALA A 156 -2.61 6.63 -10.91
C ALA A 156 -1.13 6.96 -11.23
N MET A 157 -0.64 6.48 -12.37
CA MET A 157 0.72 6.71 -12.90
C MET A 157 0.69 7.26 -14.31
N SER A 158 1.79 7.89 -14.78
CA SER A 158 2.02 8.11 -16.20
C SER A 158 2.13 6.75 -16.91
N GLU A 159 1.35 6.59 -17.99
CA GLU A 159 1.13 5.31 -18.66
C GLU A 159 2.34 4.93 -19.54
N PHE A 160 2.46 3.63 -19.85
CA PHE A 160 3.46 3.15 -20.78
C PHE A 160 3.07 3.49 -22.22
N ASN A 161 3.88 4.30 -22.88
CA ASN A 161 3.85 4.51 -24.33
C ASN A 161 5.24 4.26 -24.90
N HIS A 162 5.33 3.68 -26.10
CA HIS A 162 6.62 3.29 -26.71
C HIS A 162 7.57 4.47 -27.00
N ARG A 163 7.10 5.73 -27.00
CA ARG A 163 7.92 6.95 -27.14
C ARG A 163 8.04 7.74 -25.84
N GLU A 164 7.13 7.54 -24.90
CA GLU A 164 7.08 8.18 -23.58
C GLU A 164 6.71 7.11 -22.56
N PRO A 165 7.67 6.28 -22.09
CA PRO A 165 7.34 5.12 -21.27
C PRO A 165 6.77 5.46 -19.88
N GLY A 166 6.95 6.69 -19.43
CA GLY A 166 6.43 7.19 -18.16
C GLY A 166 6.94 6.43 -16.93
N LEU A 167 6.28 6.62 -15.80
CA LEU A 167 6.61 5.92 -14.56
C LEU A 167 6.42 4.39 -14.69
N VAL A 168 5.39 3.96 -15.43
CA VAL A 168 5.17 2.52 -15.68
C VAL A 168 6.37 1.92 -16.39
N GLY A 169 6.88 2.56 -17.46
CA GLY A 169 8.05 2.09 -18.19
C GLY A 169 9.32 2.11 -17.35
N ALA A 170 9.55 3.18 -16.60
CA ALA A 170 10.70 3.28 -15.69
C ALA A 170 10.69 2.17 -14.62
N ALA A 171 9.52 1.87 -14.04
CA ALA A 171 9.39 0.79 -13.08
C ALA A 171 9.61 -0.60 -13.71
N LEU A 172 9.16 -0.82 -14.96
CA LEU A 172 9.38 -2.08 -15.68
C LEU A 172 10.85 -2.30 -16.06
N ASP A 173 11.58 -1.22 -16.34
CA ASP A 173 12.98 -1.28 -16.77
C ASP A 173 13.99 -1.31 -15.61
N SER A 174 13.61 -0.82 -14.43
CA SER A 174 14.50 -0.69 -13.26
C SER A 174 14.58 -1.96 -12.43
N ALA A 175 15.59 -2.81 -12.63
CA ALA A 175 15.73 -4.13 -11.99
C ALA A 175 15.58 -4.16 -10.46
N ASN A 176 16.00 -3.11 -9.76
CA ASN A 176 16.04 -3.06 -8.29
C ASN A 176 14.79 -2.45 -7.63
N VAL A 177 13.85 -1.93 -8.42
CA VAL A 177 12.63 -1.28 -7.91
C VAL A 177 11.55 -2.32 -7.64
N TYR A 178 10.91 -2.28 -6.50
CA TYR A 178 9.77 -3.12 -6.19
C TYR A 178 8.49 -2.57 -6.83
N THR A 179 7.66 -3.46 -7.36
CA THR A 179 6.36 -3.12 -7.93
C THR A 179 5.25 -3.70 -7.07
N GLU A 180 4.43 -2.84 -6.49
CA GLU A 180 3.27 -3.27 -5.71
C GLU A 180 2.07 -3.50 -6.63
N VAL A 181 1.29 -4.55 -6.38
CA VAL A 181 0.19 -4.94 -7.26
C VAL A 181 -1.07 -5.23 -6.46
N ILE A 182 -2.18 -4.56 -6.83
CA ILE A 182 -3.53 -4.88 -6.37
C ILE A 182 -4.13 -5.90 -7.33
N LEU A 183 -4.13 -7.18 -6.94
CA LEU A 183 -4.58 -8.26 -7.83
C LEU A 183 -6.01 -8.71 -7.51
N ASP A 184 -6.96 -7.79 -7.66
CA ASP A 184 -8.39 -7.98 -7.44
C ASP A 184 -9.19 -8.22 -8.75
N GLU A 185 -8.50 -8.34 -9.90
CA GLU A 185 -9.06 -8.44 -11.26
C GLU A 185 -9.79 -7.15 -11.72
N VAL A 186 -9.80 -6.09 -10.92
CA VAL A 186 -10.43 -4.79 -11.20
C VAL A 186 -9.37 -3.72 -11.45
N HIS A 187 -8.40 -3.57 -10.52
CA HIS A 187 -7.29 -2.61 -10.65
C HIS A 187 -6.26 -3.06 -11.67
N VAL A 188 -5.96 -4.35 -11.71
CA VAL A 188 -4.98 -4.94 -12.63
C VAL A 188 -5.61 -6.15 -13.33
N HIS A 189 -5.74 -6.05 -14.64
CA HIS A 189 -6.18 -7.17 -15.45
C HIS A 189 -5.17 -8.32 -15.38
N PRO A 190 -5.60 -9.60 -15.28
CA PRO A 190 -4.67 -10.73 -15.16
C PRO A 190 -3.59 -10.82 -16.26
N ALA A 191 -3.90 -10.36 -17.48
CA ALA A 191 -2.90 -10.29 -18.55
C ALA A 191 -1.79 -9.28 -18.24
N ALA A 192 -2.11 -8.12 -17.64
CA ALA A 192 -1.12 -7.12 -17.24
C ALA A 192 -0.21 -7.67 -16.13
N PHE A 193 -0.77 -8.43 -15.18
CA PHE A 193 0.01 -9.12 -14.16
C PHE A 193 0.97 -10.16 -14.77
N ARG A 194 0.52 -10.97 -15.74
CA ARG A 194 1.41 -11.89 -16.44
C ARG A 194 2.53 -11.20 -17.24
N ILE A 195 2.26 -10.03 -17.80
CA ILE A 195 3.29 -9.20 -18.46
C ILE A 195 4.30 -8.70 -17.42
N LEU A 196 3.82 -8.20 -16.28
CA LEU A 196 4.67 -7.77 -15.18
C LEU A 196 5.62 -8.89 -14.72
N LEU A 197 5.10 -10.10 -14.50
CA LEU A 197 5.90 -11.28 -14.14
C LEU A 197 6.96 -11.67 -15.16
N LYS A 198 6.73 -11.40 -16.45
CA LYS A 198 7.72 -11.63 -17.49
C LYS A 198 8.79 -10.54 -17.58
N SER A 199 8.43 -9.32 -17.17
CA SER A 199 9.29 -8.14 -17.29
C SER A 199 10.10 -7.88 -16.03
N ARG A 200 9.70 -8.47 -14.88
CA ARG A 200 10.29 -8.18 -13.57
C ARG A 200 10.81 -9.44 -12.89
N PRO A 201 11.94 -9.38 -12.18
CA PRO A 201 12.32 -10.42 -11.24
C PRO A 201 11.22 -10.63 -10.22
N ILE A 202 10.87 -11.89 -9.94
CA ILE A 202 9.76 -12.22 -9.03
C ILE A 202 10.00 -11.69 -7.60
N ASP A 203 11.25 -11.58 -7.18
CA ASP A 203 11.66 -11.04 -5.88
C ASP A 203 11.53 -9.50 -5.80
N ARG A 204 11.01 -8.85 -6.83
CA ARG A 204 10.70 -7.42 -6.89
C ARG A 204 9.21 -7.14 -7.09
N ILE A 205 8.36 -8.14 -6.94
CA ILE A 205 6.90 -8.01 -7.02
C ILE A 205 6.30 -8.20 -5.63
N VAL A 206 5.43 -7.29 -5.21
CA VAL A 206 4.77 -7.32 -3.90
C VAL A 206 3.26 -7.27 -4.10
N LEU A 207 2.53 -8.28 -3.60
CA LEU A 207 1.08 -8.20 -3.52
C LEU A 207 0.68 -7.24 -2.40
N ILE A 208 -0.24 -6.34 -2.71
CA ILE A 208 -0.86 -5.44 -1.74
C ILE A 208 -2.38 -5.50 -1.86
N THR A 209 -3.08 -5.10 -0.82
CA THR A 209 -4.54 -5.04 -0.86
C THR A 209 -5.07 -3.67 -1.25
N ASP A 210 -4.44 -2.60 -0.79
CA ASP A 210 -5.01 -1.24 -0.87
C ASP A 210 -6.47 -1.21 -0.40
N ALA A 211 -6.76 -1.97 0.66
CA ALA A 211 -8.12 -2.21 1.13
C ALA A 211 -8.69 -1.00 1.86
N VAL A 212 -9.90 -0.61 1.50
CA VAL A 212 -10.66 0.44 2.19
C VAL A 212 -11.68 -0.16 3.17
N SER A 213 -12.42 0.70 3.89
CA SER A 213 -13.40 0.28 4.91
C SER A 213 -14.46 -0.72 4.42
N PHE A 214 -14.66 -0.83 3.11
CA PHE A 214 -15.57 -1.80 2.51
C PHE A 214 -15.03 -3.24 2.41
N ALA A 215 -13.75 -3.46 2.65
CA ALA A 215 -13.20 -4.82 2.65
C ALA A 215 -13.95 -5.69 3.68
N GLY A 216 -14.42 -6.86 3.25
CA GLY A 216 -15.21 -7.78 4.08
C GLY A 216 -16.66 -7.36 4.37
N LEU A 217 -17.14 -6.26 3.79
CA LEU A 217 -18.56 -5.86 3.88
C LEU A 217 -19.33 -6.25 2.62
N GLN A 218 -20.66 -6.26 2.73
CA GLN A 218 -21.56 -6.44 1.59
C GLN A 218 -21.55 -5.21 0.67
N ASP A 219 -22.12 -5.35 -0.52
CA ASP A 219 -22.34 -4.25 -1.44
C ASP A 219 -23.18 -3.13 -0.79
N GLY A 220 -22.84 -1.88 -1.09
CA GLY A 220 -23.52 -0.72 -0.48
C GLY A 220 -22.73 0.58 -0.60
N GLU A 221 -23.11 1.56 0.20
CA GLU A 221 -22.46 2.88 0.28
C GLU A 221 -21.86 3.13 1.66
N SER A 222 -20.75 3.87 1.70
CA SER A 222 -20.09 4.31 2.94
C SER A 222 -19.45 5.68 2.75
N PRO A 223 -19.40 6.52 3.81
CA PRO A 223 -18.65 7.75 3.77
C PRO A 223 -17.12 7.47 3.79
N ARG A 224 -16.36 8.37 3.19
CA ARG A 224 -14.89 8.46 3.32
C ARG A 224 -14.50 9.52 4.33
N ALA A 225 -13.25 9.47 4.80
CA ALA A 225 -12.66 10.47 5.67
C ALA A 225 -12.65 11.89 5.05
N ASP A 226 -12.63 11.99 3.73
CA ASP A 226 -12.66 13.24 2.96
C ASP A 226 -14.09 13.79 2.72
N GLY A 227 -15.12 13.21 3.34
CA GLY A 227 -16.51 13.65 3.25
C GLY A 227 -17.28 13.16 2.03
N ARG A 228 -16.64 12.53 1.04
CA ARG A 228 -17.32 11.93 -0.12
C ARG A 228 -17.86 10.54 0.25
N ALA A 229 -18.74 10.01 -0.59
CA ALA A 229 -19.21 8.63 -0.47
C ALA A 229 -18.50 7.72 -1.47
N ILE A 230 -18.32 6.46 -1.09
CA ILE A 230 -17.89 5.38 -1.97
C ILE A 230 -18.98 4.33 -2.07
N VAL A 231 -19.02 3.63 -3.21
CA VAL A 231 -19.97 2.57 -3.51
C VAL A 231 -19.19 1.31 -3.82
N LYS A 232 -19.51 0.22 -3.13
CA LYS A 232 -19.01 -1.12 -3.43
C LYS A 232 -20.02 -1.90 -4.27
N LYS A 233 -19.53 -2.55 -5.31
CA LYS A 233 -20.28 -3.54 -6.10
C LYS A 233 -19.33 -4.68 -6.47
N GLY A 234 -19.52 -5.84 -5.86
CA GLY A 234 -18.58 -6.97 -5.96
C GLY A 234 -17.19 -6.56 -5.42
N MET A 235 -16.14 -6.79 -6.19
CA MET A 235 -14.78 -6.37 -5.84
C MET A 235 -14.51 -4.89 -6.10
N SER A 236 -15.31 -4.23 -6.92
CA SER A 236 -15.11 -2.82 -7.29
C SER A 236 -15.61 -1.87 -6.22
N VAL A 237 -14.75 -0.94 -5.82
CA VAL A 237 -15.09 0.20 -4.96
C VAL A 237 -14.82 1.49 -5.74
N LYS A 238 -15.80 2.37 -5.85
CA LYS A 238 -15.72 3.61 -6.62
C LYS A 238 -16.20 4.82 -5.84
N ILE A 239 -15.72 6.00 -6.19
CA ILE A 239 -16.33 7.25 -5.73
C ILE A 239 -17.75 7.30 -6.28
N LYS A 240 -18.73 7.60 -5.41
CA LYS A 240 -20.14 7.72 -5.80
C LYS A 240 -20.33 8.74 -6.91
N GLY A 241 -21.03 8.33 -7.98
CA GLY A 241 -21.26 9.18 -9.16
C GLY A 241 -20.06 9.29 -10.12
N SER A 242 -19.00 8.51 -9.93
CA SER A 242 -17.81 8.49 -10.79
C SER A 242 -17.40 7.06 -11.17
N ASN A 243 -16.56 6.94 -12.21
CA ASN A 243 -15.90 5.70 -12.56
C ASN A 243 -14.53 5.52 -11.86
N THR A 244 -14.11 6.50 -11.05
CA THR A 244 -12.84 6.46 -10.34
C THR A 244 -12.85 5.38 -9.26
N LEU A 245 -11.93 4.43 -9.33
CA LEU A 245 -11.69 3.45 -8.27
C LEU A 245 -11.18 4.17 -7.01
N ALA A 246 -11.57 3.67 -5.86
CA ALA A 246 -11.28 4.29 -4.56
C ALA A 246 -10.76 3.25 -3.57
N GLY A 247 -9.56 2.75 -3.84
CA GLY A 247 -8.99 1.59 -3.19
C GLY A 247 -9.77 0.31 -3.51
N SER A 248 -9.48 -0.76 -2.82
CA SER A 248 -10.05 -2.08 -3.07
C SER A 248 -10.93 -2.61 -1.94
N SER A 249 -11.66 -3.69 -2.20
CA SER A 249 -12.26 -4.55 -1.18
C SER A 249 -11.50 -5.87 -1.01
N LEU A 250 -10.27 -5.93 -1.50
CA LEU A 250 -9.41 -7.10 -1.54
C LEU A 250 -8.87 -7.45 -0.14
N ASP A 251 -8.78 -8.72 0.15
CA ASP A 251 -7.95 -9.28 1.22
C ASP A 251 -6.74 -10.03 0.63
N MET A 252 -5.70 -10.26 1.44
CA MET A 252 -4.46 -10.87 0.97
C MET A 252 -4.66 -12.34 0.52
N ASN A 253 -5.55 -13.08 1.15
CA ASN A 253 -5.84 -14.45 0.74
C ASN A 253 -6.49 -14.51 -0.66
N THR A 254 -7.39 -13.58 -0.96
CA THR A 254 -7.98 -13.43 -2.30
C THR A 254 -6.93 -13.01 -3.33
N ALA A 255 -6.03 -12.07 -2.99
CA ALA A 255 -4.92 -11.68 -3.86
C ALA A 255 -4.01 -12.88 -4.20
N LEU A 256 -3.66 -13.69 -3.20
CA LEU A 256 -2.86 -14.91 -3.37
C LEU A 256 -3.55 -15.92 -4.31
N LYS A 257 -4.85 -16.17 -4.10
CA LYS A 257 -5.64 -17.08 -4.94
C LYS A 257 -5.75 -16.58 -6.38
N ASN A 258 -5.90 -15.28 -6.58
CA ASN A 258 -5.91 -14.69 -7.92
C ASN A 258 -4.54 -14.83 -8.61
N ALA A 259 -3.43 -14.68 -7.87
CA ALA A 259 -2.10 -14.95 -8.39
C ALA A 259 -1.96 -16.42 -8.84
N ALA A 260 -2.35 -17.37 -7.99
CA ALA A 260 -2.32 -18.79 -8.32
C ALA A 260 -3.22 -19.14 -9.52
N LYS A 261 -4.44 -18.59 -9.57
CA LYS A 261 -5.42 -18.83 -10.63
C LYS A 261 -4.94 -18.37 -12.01
N HIS A 262 -4.21 -17.25 -12.08
CA HIS A 262 -3.85 -16.59 -13.34
C HIS A 262 -2.42 -16.81 -13.80
N THR A 263 -1.64 -17.58 -13.04
CA THR A 263 -0.23 -17.84 -13.32
C THR A 263 0.13 -19.30 -13.04
N ASN A 264 1.36 -19.69 -13.35
CA ASN A 264 1.93 -20.99 -12.99
C ASN A 264 2.91 -20.89 -11.82
N LEU A 265 2.74 -19.89 -10.94
CA LEU A 265 3.59 -19.73 -9.77
C LEU A 265 3.34 -20.88 -8.78
N ASP A 266 4.40 -21.47 -8.29
CA ASP A 266 4.33 -22.46 -7.22
C ASP A 266 4.10 -21.78 -5.85
N LEU A 267 3.86 -22.56 -4.81
CA LEU A 267 3.55 -22.05 -3.48
C LEU A 267 4.70 -21.23 -2.89
N SER A 268 5.95 -21.57 -3.19
CA SER A 268 7.13 -20.81 -2.74
C SER A 268 7.15 -19.42 -3.38
N GLN A 269 6.90 -19.33 -4.68
CA GLN A 269 6.83 -18.08 -5.43
C GLN A 269 5.64 -17.22 -4.98
N LEU A 270 4.48 -17.85 -4.73
CA LEU A 270 3.30 -17.17 -4.17
C LEU A 270 3.60 -16.59 -2.77
N SER A 271 4.26 -17.36 -1.91
CA SER A 271 4.69 -16.89 -0.59
C SER A 271 5.69 -15.73 -0.69
N LEU A 272 6.63 -15.80 -1.64
CA LEU A 272 7.62 -14.75 -1.88
C LEU A 272 6.95 -13.40 -2.17
N ILE A 273 6.02 -13.35 -3.13
CA ILE A 273 5.34 -12.11 -3.53
C ILE A 273 4.32 -11.60 -2.49
N ALA A 274 3.81 -12.47 -1.61
CA ALA A 274 2.82 -12.12 -0.58
C ALA A 274 3.47 -11.77 0.77
N SER A 275 4.74 -12.12 1.01
CA SER A 275 5.36 -12.02 2.33
C SER A 275 6.80 -11.50 2.28
N MET A 276 7.76 -12.33 1.84
CA MET A 276 9.18 -12.05 1.94
C MET A 276 9.60 -10.79 1.17
N ASN A 277 9.03 -10.54 0.00
CA ASN A 277 9.35 -9.35 -0.79
C ASN A 277 8.94 -8.06 -0.07
N ALA A 278 7.78 -8.06 0.59
CA ALA A 278 7.35 -6.93 1.42
C ALA A 278 8.31 -6.72 2.61
N ALA A 279 8.74 -7.80 3.27
CA ALA A 279 9.68 -7.73 4.37
C ALA A 279 11.06 -7.20 3.91
N ASN A 280 11.57 -7.66 2.76
CA ASN A 280 12.79 -7.14 2.15
C ASN A 280 12.67 -5.66 1.77
N LEU A 281 11.56 -5.28 1.12
CA LEU A 281 11.28 -3.90 0.75
C LEU A 281 11.34 -2.98 1.95
N MET A 282 10.76 -3.39 3.08
CA MET A 282 10.68 -2.58 4.29
C MET A 282 11.87 -2.74 5.24
N GLY A 283 12.86 -3.60 4.90
CA GLY A 283 14.05 -3.80 5.72
C GLY A 283 13.79 -4.51 7.04
N VAL A 284 12.76 -5.34 7.11
CA VAL A 284 12.36 -6.12 8.29
C VAL A 284 12.50 -7.63 8.07
N ALA A 285 13.18 -8.04 7.02
CA ALA A 285 13.32 -9.44 6.63
C ALA A 285 14.09 -10.29 7.65
N ASP A 286 14.89 -9.68 8.52
CA ASP A 286 15.59 -10.39 9.61
C ASP A 286 14.61 -10.88 10.70
N GLU A 287 13.42 -10.27 10.80
CA GLU A 287 12.41 -10.65 11.80
C GLU A 287 11.16 -11.29 11.19
N PHE A 288 10.81 -10.99 9.94
CA PHE A 288 9.55 -11.35 9.30
C PHE A 288 9.74 -11.94 7.91
N GLY A 289 8.67 -12.50 7.35
CA GLY A 289 8.56 -12.85 5.94
C GLY A 289 8.89 -14.29 5.57
N SER A 290 9.53 -15.05 6.46
CA SER A 290 9.87 -16.48 6.25
C SER A 290 9.85 -17.27 7.55
N LEU A 291 9.75 -18.59 7.44
CA LEU A 291 9.82 -19.53 8.56
C LEU A 291 11.27 -19.97 8.78
N GLU A 292 12.03 -19.16 9.50
CA GLU A 292 13.43 -19.40 9.84
C GLU A 292 13.68 -19.25 11.34
N LEU A 293 14.70 -19.94 11.87
CA LEU A 293 15.09 -19.83 13.28
C LEU A 293 15.49 -18.38 13.60
N GLY A 294 14.96 -17.87 14.71
CA GLY A 294 15.22 -16.50 15.19
C GLY A 294 14.22 -15.45 14.70
N LYS A 295 13.41 -15.75 13.68
CA LYS A 295 12.34 -14.85 13.23
C LYS A 295 11.06 -15.00 14.06
N LYS A 296 10.16 -14.02 13.94
CA LYS A 296 8.85 -14.07 14.57
C LYS A 296 8.06 -15.27 14.03
N ALA A 297 7.41 -16.01 14.91
CA ALA A 297 6.62 -17.19 14.55
C ALA A 297 5.22 -16.77 14.02
N ASP A 298 5.20 -16.00 12.97
CA ASP A 298 3.99 -15.61 12.25
C ASP A 298 3.71 -16.68 11.17
N ILE A 299 2.67 -17.50 11.39
CA ILE A 299 2.39 -18.67 10.57
C ILE A 299 0.95 -18.60 10.05
N VAL A 300 0.78 -18.73 8.75
CA VAL A 300 -0.53 -18.84 8.09
C VAL A 300 -0.70 -20.24 7.55
N ILE A 301 -1.78 -20.91 7.95
CA ILE A 301 -2.12 -22.25 7.48
C ILE A 301 -3.15 -22.13 6.36
N LEU A 302 -2.82 -22.73 5.22
CA LEU A 302 -3.69 -22.78 4.05
C LEU A 302 -4.13 -24.23 3.79
N ASN A 303 -5.37 -24.42 3.35
CA ASN A 303 -5.80 -25.71 2.78
C ASN A 303 -5.41 -25.83 1.29
N ASP A 304 -5.70 -26.98 0.67
CA ASP A 304 -5.37 -27.27 -0.74
C ASP A 304 -5.99 -26.25 -1.73
N SER A 305 -7.08 -25.59 -1.35
CA SER A 305 -7.73 -24.53 -2.13
C SER A 305 -7.20 -23.14 -1.79
N LEU A 306 -6.08 -23.06 -1.09
CA LEU A 306 -5.43 -21.82 -0.63
C LEU A 306 -6.32 -20.93 0.27
N ASN A 307 -7.31 -21.51 0.96
CA ASN A 307 -8.07 -20.78 1.97
C ASN A 307 -7.29 -20.76 3.28
N VAL A 308 -7.27 -19.61 3.95
CA VAL A 308 -6.74 -19.50 5.31
C VAL A 308 -7.60 -20.34 6.26
N THR A 309 -6.98 -21.27 6.97
CA THR A 309 -7.62 -22.13 7.97
C THR A 309 -7.10 -21.92 9.37
N GLY A 310 -5.97 -21.23 9.51
CA GLY A 310 -5.39 -20.85 10.79
C GLY A 310 -4.36 -19.75 10.63
N VAL A 311 -4.26 -18.90 11.63
CA VAL A 311 -3.23 -17.84 11.71
C VAL A 311 -2.65 -17.84 13.11
N PHE A 312 -1.33 -17.96 13.21
CA PHE A 312 -0.57 -17.77 14.43
C PHE A 312 0.28 -16.52 14.27
N SER A 313 0.16 -15.59 15.19
CA SER A 313 0.96 -14.38 15.24
C SER A 313 1.51 -14.25 16.66
N MET A 314 2.83 -14.08 16.82
CA MET A 314 3.41 -13.83 18.14
C MET A 314 2.97 -12.45 18.65
N GLY A 315 2.13 -12.48 19.68
CA GLY A 315 1.50 -11.31 20.29
C GLY A 315 0.03 -11.53 20.60
N GLY A 316 -0.55 -12.62 20.13
CA GLY A 316 -1.89 -13.05 20.46
C GLY A 316 -1.94 -14.56 20.40
N GLY A 317 -1.71 -15.20 21.52
CA GLY A 317 -2.08 -16.57 21.79
C GLY A 317 -3.47 -16.55 22.38
#